data_7c756baf3cd2dc386a4eb163b20fe074
#
_entry.id   7c756baf3cd2dc386a4eb163b20fe074
#
_cell.length_a   1.000
_cell.length_b   1.000
_cell.length_c   1.000
_cell.angle_alpha   90.00
_cell.angle_beta   90.00
_cell.angle_gamma   90.00
#
_symmetry.space_group_name_H-M   'P 1'
#
loop_
_entity.id
_entity.type
_entity.pdbx_description
1 polymer ?
#
loop_
_entity_poly.entity_id
_entity_poly.type
_entity_poly.pdbx_seq_one_letter_code
_entity_poly.pdbx_strand_id
1 'polypeptide(L)'
;QRFQPSPHIFGKSWALPSVKSPGREKIMKKIILMGRSEAGKTTLTQALRGEKITYKKTQYINHYDVIIDTPGEYLQTGKLGRALALYSYEADVVGLLASSTEPFSLYPPNITCMVNRDVIGIVTKIDKEDADTELAARWLQNAGCKTIFYVNSKTGEGVSDILEYLREPGEVMPWEEGGN
;
A
#
# COMPACT_ATOMS: atom_id res chain seq x y z
N GLN A 1 -56.78 -24.32 -36.67
CA GLN A 1 -55.49 -24.01 -37.33
C GLN A 1 -54.53 -23.49 -36.29
N ARG A 2 -53.55 -24.34 -35.94
CA ARG A 2 -52.47 -23.99 -34.98
C ARG A 2 -51.41 -23.18 -35.73
N PHE A 3 -51.15 -21.98 -35.25
CA PHE A 3 -50.04 -21.18 -35.65
C PHE A 3 -48.77 -21.68 -34.97
N GLN A 4 -47.80 -22.22 -35.70
CA GLN A 4 -46.45 -22.50 -35.23
C GLN A 4 -45.58 -21.32 -35.64
N PRO A 5 -44.86 -20.67 -34.72
CA PRO A 5 -43.84 -19.72 -35.10
C PRO A 5 -42.50 -20.42 -35.43
N SER A 6 -41.89 -20.05 -36.54
CA SER A 6 -40.61 -20.52 -37.02
C SER A 6 -39.46 -20.12 -36.09
N PRO A 7 -38.45 -20.99 -35.88
CA PRO A 7 -37.26 -20.66 -35.11
C PRO A 7 -36.13 -20.21 -36.04
N HIS A 8 -35.96 -18.96 -36.25
CA HIS A 8 -34.72 -18.38 -36.79
C HIS A 8 -34.81 -16.86 -36.70
N ILE A 9 -34.18 -16.27 -35.71
CA ILE A 9 -33.42 -15.00 -35.67
C ILE A 9 -33.19 -14.65 -34.19
N PHE A 10 -32.28 -15.38 -33.53
CA PHE A 10 -31.61 -14.89 -32.34
C PHE A 10 -30.17 -15.38 -32.38
N GLY A 11 -29.34 -14.68 -33.11
CA GLY A 11 -27.93 -14.98 -33.21
C GLY A 11 -27.14 -13.77 -33.61
N LYS A 12 -27.18 -12.72 -32.79
CA LYS A 12 -26.10 -11.74 -32.76
C LYS A 12 -25.95 -11.31 -31.31
N SER A 13 -24.97 -11.89 -30.68
CA SER A 13 -24.41 -11.45 -29.42
C SER A 13 -24.06 -9.95 -29.51
N TRP A 14 -24.81 -9.13 -28.79
CA TRP A 14 -24.47 -7.73 -28.52
C TRP A 14 -23.41 -7.64 -27.43
N ALA A 15 -22.32 -8.38 -27.57
CA ALA A 15 -21.13 -8.07 -26.83
C ALA A 15 -20.56 -6.79 -27.48
N LEU A 16 -20.89 -5.65 -26.88
CA LEU A 16 -20.14 -4.44 -27.12
C LEU A 16 -18.66 -4.78 -26.91
N PRO A 17 -17.76 -4.45 -27.84
CA PRO A 17 -16.35 -4.59 -27.58
C PRO A 17 -16.07 -3.77 -26.30
N SER A 18 -15.55 -4.42 -25.30
CA SER A 18 -15.05 -3.74 -24.11
C SER A 18 -14.03 -2.74 -24.63
N VAL A 19 -14.43 -1.48 -24.68
CA VAL A 19 -13.50 -0.37 -24.85
C VAL A 19 -12.62 -0.44 -23.62
N LYS A 20 -11.48 -1.14 -23.74
CA LYS A 20 -10.37 -0.93 -22.85
C LYS A 20 -10.03 0.55 -23.00
N SER A 21 -10.49 1.36 -22.07
CA SER A 21 -9.92 2.68 -21.86
C SER A 21 -8.41 2.47 -21.88
N PRO A 22 -7.63 3.34 -22.53
CA PRO A 22 -6.18 3.27 -22.48
C PRO A 22 -5.78 3.55 -21.03
N GLY A 23 -5.90 2.51 -20.19
CA GLY A 23 -5.47 2.52 -18.82
C GLY A 23 -3.95 2.61 -18.86
N ARG A 24 -3.43 3.71 -18.38
CA ARG A 24 -2.03 3.80 -18.01
C ARG A 24 -1.70 2.56 -17.19
N GLU A 25 -0.77 1.76 -17.66
CA GLU A 25 -0.25 0.63 -16.91
C GLU A 25 0.28 1.15 -15.58
N LYS A 26 -0.27 0.64 -14.51
CA LYS A 26 0.05 1.04 -13.14
C LYS A 26 1.23 0.17 -12.70
N ILE A 27 2.41 0.74 -12.72
CA ILE A 27 3.65 0.04 -12.39
C ILE A 27 3.73 -0.32 -10.89
N MET A 28 3.10 0.47 -10.03
CA MET A 28 3.15 0.27 -8.58
C MET A 28 1.80 0.51 -7.93
N LYS A 29 1.52 -0.25 -6.89
CA LYS A 29 0.38 -0.06 -6.01
C LYS A 29 0.52 1.23 -5.21
N LYS A 30 -0.60 1.90 -5.02
CA LYS A 30 -0.69 3.10 -4.20
C LYS A 30 -0.78 2.72 -2.73
N ILE A 31 0.11 3.25 -1.90
CA ILE A 31 0.11 3.00 -0.45
C ILE A 31 -0.28 4.25 0.33
N ILE A 32 -1.08 4.04 1.37
CA ILE A 32 -1.33 5.04 2.39
C ILE A 32 -0.64 4.65 3.69
N LEU A 33 0.08 5.58 4.30
CA LEU A 33 0.80 5.37 5.54
C LEU A 33 0.00 5.93 6.72
N MET A 34 -0.31 5.09 7.68
CA MET A 34 -1.02 5.43 8.90
C MET A 34 -0.20 5.04 10.13
N GLY A 35 -0.15 5.93 11.08
CA GLY A 35 0.63 5.72 12.31
C GLY A 35 0.53 6.94 13.21
N ARG A 36 0.95 6.78 14.45
CA ARG A 36 1.03 7.84 15.45
C ARG A 36 1.83 9.04 14.91
N SER A 37 1.59 10.21 15.48
CA SER A 37 2.54 11.32 15.35
C SER A 37 3.94 10.84 15.76
N GLU A 38 4.96 11.23 14.99
CA GLU A 38 6.35 10.80 15.20
C GLU A 38 6.67 9.31 14.92
N ALA A 39 5.73 8.49 14.48
CA ALA A 39 6.01 7.11 14.04
C ALA A 39 6.94 7.00 12.82
N GLY A 40 7.37 8.13 12.25
CA GLY A 40 8.30 8.14 11.12
C GLY A 40 7.64 8.15 9.74
N LYS A 41 6.34 8.45 9.64
CA LYS A 41 5.60 8.52 8.36
C LYS A 41 6.28 9.42 7.33
N THR A 42 6.53 10.67 7.70
CA THR A 42 7.13 11.66 6.79
C THR A 42 8.52 11.24 6.33
N THR A 43 9.34 10.71 7.25
CA THR A 43 10.69 10.23 6.91
C THR A 43 10.63 9.02 5.98
N LEU A 44 9.73 8.08 6.25
CA LEU A 44 9.52 6.93 5.37
C LEU A 44 8.98 7.37 3.99
N THR A 45 8.06 8.31 3.96
CA THR A 45 7.56 8.91 2.71
C THR A 45 8.70 9.51 1.89
N GLN A 46 9.61 10.24 2.54
CA GLN A 46 10.77 10.80 1.88
C GLN A 46 11.73 9.73 1.38
N ALA A 47 11.99 8.69 2.16
CA ALA A 47 12.84 7.57 1.78
C ALA A 47 12.27 6.81 0.56
N LEU A 48 10.99 6.46 0.60
CA LEU A 48 10.31 5.82 -0.52
C LEU A 48 10.30 6.69 -1.79
N ARG A 49 10.17 8.01 -1.65
CA ARG A 49 10.27 8.96 -2.76
C ARG A 49 11.70 9.14 -3.24
N GLY A 50 12.67 9.15 -2.34
CA GLY A 50 14.10 9.29 -2.64
C GLY A 50 14.63 8.12 -3.45
N GLU A 51 14.34 6.91 -3.10
CA GLU A 51 14.67 5.73 -3.89
C GLU A 51 13.98 5.76 -5.25
N LYS A 52 12.72 6.19 -5.30
CA LYS A 52 12.03 6.42 -6.58
C LYS A 52 12.67 7.49 -7.45
N ILE A 53 13.25 8.56 -6.85
CA ILE A 53 13.92 9.62 -7.63
C ILE A 53 15.20 9.08 -8.23
N THR A 54 15.99 8.31 -7.50
CA THR A 54 17.18 7.63 -8.01
C THR A 54 16.82 6.69 -9.15
N TYR A 55 15.71 6.03 -9.03
CA TYR A 55 15.11 5.14 -10.00
C TYR A 55 14.52 5.86 -11.24
N LYS A 56 13.84 7.01 -11.06
CA LYS A 56 13.25 7.79 -12.15
C LYS A 56 14.26 8.51 -13.06
N LYS A 57 15.51 8.67 -12.65
CA LYS A 57 16.53 9.28 -13.51
C LYS A 57 16.82 8.49 -14.78
N THR A 58 16.34 7.26 -14.87
CA THR A 58 16.60 6.42 -16.03
C THR A 58 15.48 6.41 -17.07
N GLN A 59 14.20 6.64 -16.75
CA GLN A 59 13.16 6.87 -17.77
C GLN A 59 11.77 7.27 -17.22
N TYR A 60 11.19 8.33 -17.82
CA TYR A 60 9.77 8.75 -17.87
C TYR A 60 9.05 9.08 -16.57
N ILE A 61 9.11 10.32 -16.24
CA ILE A 61 8.08 11.36 -16.00
C ILE A 61 6.65 10.86 -15.79
N ASN A 62 6.10 11.41 -14.72
CA ASN A 62 4.69 11.60 -14.41
C ASN A 62 3.92 10.40 -13.91
N HIS A 63 3.56 10.63 -12.77
CA HIS A 63 2.46 10.16 -11.96
C HIS A 63 2.94 9.21 -10.87
N TYR A 64 3.03 9.65 -9.67
CA TYR A 64 1.91 9.83 -8.82
C TYR A 64 2.29 9.68 -7.40
N ASP A 65 1.56 10.31 -6.60
CA ASP A 65 1.33 10.09 -5.20
C ASP A 65 1.02 8.61 -4.91
N VAL A 66 2.05 7.78 -4.98
CA VAL A 66 1.99 6.38 -4.53
C VAL A 66 1.85 6.37 -3.03
N ILE A 67 2.09 7.50 -2.38
CA ILE A 67 2.09 7.62 -0.94
C ILE A 67 1.17 8.76 -0.54
N ILE A 68 0.14 8.43 0.24
CA ILE A 68 -0.73 9.40 0.88
C ILE A 68 -0.26 9.53 2.32
N ASP A 69 0.21 10.71 2.70
CA ASP A 69 0.56 11.02 4.09
C ASP A 69 -0.70 11.40 4.86
N THR A 70 -0.95 10.76 5.99
CA THR A 70 -2.09 11.06 6.84
C THR A 70 -1.67 11.75 8.11
N PRO A 71 -2.46 12.71 8.60
CA PRO A 71 -2.21 13.31 9.91
C PRO A 71 -2.22 12.24 11.01
N GLY A 72 -1.16 12.19 11.83
CA GLY A 72 -1.04 11.22 12.93
C GLY A 72 -2.09 11.35 14.04
N GLU A 73 -2.83 12.46 14.04
CA GLU A 73 -3.85 12.79 15.04
C GLU A 73 -5.08 11.87 14.99
N TYR A 74 -5.36 11.24 13.85
CA TYR A 74 -6.50 10.31 13.72
C TYR A 74 -6.38 9.07 14.60
N LEU A 75 -5.16 8.63 14.91
CA LEU A 75 -4.90 7.52 15.82
C LEU A 75 -5.18 7.86 17.27
N GLN A 76 -4.91 9.11 17.67
CA GLN A 76 -5.01 9.54 19.06
C GLN A 76 -6.47 9.82 19.49
N THR A 77 -7.37 10.00 18.55
CA THR A 77 -8.76 10.44 18.81
C THR A 77 -9.79 9.30 18.80
N GLY A 78 -9.39 8.03 18.77
CA GLY A 78 -10.32 6.89 18.67
C GLY A 78 -11.06 6.79 17.33
N LYS A 79 -10.70 7.61 16.35
CA LYS A 79 -11.33 7.65 15.01
C LYS A 79 -10.60 6.82 13.97
N LEU A 80 -9.62 6.01 14.40
CA LEU A 80 -8.78 5.23 13.50
C LEU A 80 -9.59 4.34 12.55
N GLY A 81 -10.57 3.61 13.05
CA GLY A 81 -11.39 2.73 12.20
C GLY A 81 -12.12 3.47 11.09
N ARG A 82 -12.66 4.66 11.40
CA ARG A 82 -13.30 5.51 10.38
C ARG A 82 -12.29 6.06 9.38
N ALA A 83 -11.13 6.50 9.85
CA ALA A 83 -10.06 7.00 8.99
C ALA A 83 -9.53 5.88 8.07
N LEU A 84 -9.29 4.67 8.61
CA LEU A 84 -8.91 3.50 7.82
C LEU A 84 -9.94 3.19 6.74
N ALA A 85 -11.23 3.13 7.09
CA ALA A 85 -12.30 2.87 6.13
C ALA A 85 -12.34 3.92 5.03
N LEU A 86 -12.21 5.22 5.38
CA LEU A 86 -12.27 6.32 4.42
C LEU A 86 -11.05 6.31 3.48
N TYR A 87 -9.85 6.26 4.02
CA TYR A 87 -8.63 6.38 3.24
C TYR A 87 -8.27 5.11 2.45
N SER A 88 -8.77 3.93 2.86
CA SER A 88 -8.56 2.70 2.11
C SER A 88 -9.18 2.73 0.70
N TYR A 89 -10.14 3.61 0.44
CA TYR A 89 -10.70 3.79 -0.90
C TYR A 89 -9.71 4.47 -1.86
N GLU A 90 -8.79 5.26 -1.34
CA GLU A 90 -7.84 6.03 -2.15
C GLU A 90 -6.53 5.28 -2.43
N ALA A 91 -6.31 4.16 -1.75
CA ALA A 91 -5.08 3.36 -1.84
C ALA A 91 -5.36 1.90 -2.20
N ASP A 92 -4.35 1.20 -2.69
CA ASP A 92 -4.38 -0.24 -2.93
C ASP A 92 -3.86 -1.02 -1.72
N VAL A 93 -2.95 -0.40 -0.97
CA VAL A 93 -2.31 -0.96 0.22
C VAL A 93 -2.37 0.05 1.35
N VAL A 94 -2.64 -0.42 2.56
CA VAL A 94 -2.56 0.37 3.79
C VAL A 94 -1.34 -0.06 4.58
N GLY A 95 -0.44 0.84 4.90
CA GLY A 95 0.71 0.63 5.77
C GLY A 95 0.44 1.16 7.18
N LEU A 96 0.37 0.28 8.17
CA LEU A 96 0.29 0.65 9.58
C LEU A 96 1.69 0.74 10.16
N LEU A 97 2.09 1.92 10.65
CA LEU A 97 3.41 2.15 11.22
C LEU A 97 3.38 2.03 12.74
N ALA A 98 4.34 1.28 13.28
CA ALA A 98 4.68 1.28 14.70
C ALA A 98 6.16 1.60 14.86
N SER A 99 6.49 2.60 15.69
CA SER A 99 7.88 2.86 16.03
C SER A 99 8.35 1.82 17.06
N SER A 100 9.55 1.27 16.85
CA SER A 100 10.17 0.35 17.79
C SER A 100 10.47 0.96 19.18
N THR A 101 10.38 2.28 19.29
CA THR A 101 10.58 3.04 20.54
C THR A 101 9.27 3.48 21.19
N GLU A 102 8.11 3.05 20.65
CA GLU A 102 6.82 3.37 21.27
C GLU A 102 6.60 2.55 22.54
N PRO A 103 6.08 3.17 23.62
CA PRO A 103 5.87 2.46 24.89
C PRO A 103 4.60 1.59 24.89
N PHE A 104 3.66 1.82 23.97
CA PHE A 104 2.39 1.09 23.87
C PHE A 104 1.77 1.19 22.49
N SER A 105 0.94 0.21 22.14
CA SER A 105 0.18 0.20 20.89
C SER A 105 -1.05 1.09 20.96
N LEU A 106 -1.30 1.82 19.85
CA LEU A 106 -2.56 2.53 19.63
C LEU A 106 -3.53 1.74 18.74
N TYR A 107 -3.10 0.60 18.21
CA TYR A 107 -3.92 -0.20 17.32
C TYR A 107 -4.81 -1.16 18.12
N PRO A 108 -6.13 -1.07 17.97
CA PRO A 108 -7.03 -2.09 18.49
C PRO A 108 -6.76 -3.45 17.82
N PRO A 109 -6.98 -4.56 18.53
CA PRO A 109 -6.87 -5.89 17.93
C PRO A 109 -7.76 -6.03 16.70
N ASN A 110 -7.22 -6.66 15.65
CA ASN A 110 -7.92 -6.93 14.39
C ASN A 110 -8.54 -5.70 13.70
N ILE A 111 -7.99 -4.52 13.90
CA ILE A 111 -8.49 -3.28 13.25
C ILE A 111 -8.45 -3.38 11.72
N THR A 112 -7.57 -4.21 11.17
CA THR A 112 -7.45 -4.45 9.73
C THR A 112 -8.71 -5.08 9.12
N CYS A 113 -9.57 -5.74 9.92
CA CYS A 113 -10.84 -6.29 9.44
C CYS A 113 -11.81 -5.21 8.92
N MET A 114 -11.59 -3.95 9.28
CA MET A 114 -12.41 -2.82 8.80
C MET A 114 -12.01 -2.33 7.42
N VAL A 115 -10.94 -2.88 6.85
CA VAL A 115 -10.35 -2.45 5.57
C VAL A 115 -10.49 -3.57 4.55
N ASN A 116 -11.02 -3.24 3.37
CA ASN A 116 -11.10 -4.17 2.23
C ASN A 116 -9.92 -3.93 1.26
N ARG A 117 -8.72 -3.84 1.79
CA ARG A 117 -7.45 -3.67 1.07
C ARG A 117 -6.36 -4.46 1.77
N ASP A 118 -5.27 -4.72 1.07
CA ASP A 118 -4.08 -5.29 1.71
C ASP A 118 -3.57 -4.34 2.80
N VAL A 119 -3.34 -4.88 3.99
CA VAL A 119 -2.77 -4.12 5.11
C VAL A 119 -1.45 -4.75 5.51
N ILE A 120 -0.40 -3.92 5.46
CA ILE A 120 0.94 -4.30 5.89
C ILE A 120 1.33 -3.54 7.17
N GLY A 121 2.12 -4.18 8.01
CA GLY A 121 2.76 -3.56 9.16
C GLY A 121 4.14 -3.05 8.79
N ILE A 122 4.52 -1.90 9.35
CA ILE A 122 5.85 -1.32 9.15
C ILE A 122 6.41 -0.91 10.50
N VAL A 123 7.44 -1.62 10.95
CA VAL A 123 8.21 -1.27 12.14
C VAL A 123 9.29 -0.29 11.74
N THR A 124 9.27 0.89 12.36
CA THR A 124 10.21 1.99 12.04
C THR A 124 11.24 2.19 13.16
N LYS A 125 12.28 2.97 12.87
CA LYS A 125 13.33 3.36 13.83
C LYS A 125 14.09 2.18 14.43
N ILE A 126 14.32 1.13 13.66
CA ILE A 126 14.99 -0.10 14.10
C ILE A 126 16.45 0.11 14.54
N ASP A 127 17.01 1.27 14.24
CA ASP A 127 18.37 1.69 14.56
C ASP A 127 18.55 2.30 15.97
N LYS A 128 17.47 2.44 16.72
CA LYS A 128 17.53 3.06 18.03
C LYS A 128 18.03 2.09 19.09
N GLU A 129 18.78 2.60 20.07
CA GLU A 129 19.30 1.79 21.19
C GLU A 129 18.19 1.21 22.08
N ASP A 130 17.08 1.93 22.20
CA ASP A 130 15.88 1.55 22.95
C ASP A 130 14.83 0.86 22.06
N ALA A 131 15.21 0.39 20.87
CA ALA A 131 14.30 -0.25 19.93
C ALA A 131 13.85 -1.64 20.41
N ASP A 132 12.56 -1.83 20.60
CA ASP A 132 11.93 -3.15 20.75
C ASP A 132 11.14 -3.48 19.48
N THR A 133 11.85 -4.03 18.50
CA THR A 133 11.27 -4.36 17.20
C THR A 133 10.29 -5.53 17.27
N GLU A 134 10.54 -6.49 18.21
CA GLU A 134 9.63 -7.62 18.42
C GLU A 134 8.30 -7.17 19.01
N LEU A 135 8.32 -6.29 19.98
CA LEU A 135 7.12 -5.76 20.63
C LEU A 135 6.29 -4.98 19.60
N ALA A 136 6.92 -4.10 18.83
CA ALA A 136 6.26 -3.35 17.77
C ALA A 136 5.64 -4.26 16.70
N ALA A 137 6.35 -5.31 16.30
CA ALA A 137 5.84 -6.30 15.35
C ALA A 137 4.64 -7.06 15.92
N ARG A 138 4.67 -7.48 17.18
CA ARG A 138 3.53 -8.13 17.86
C ARG A 138 2.29 -7.25 17.89
N TRP A 139 2.45 -5.95 18.11
CA TRP A 139 1.31 -5.01 18.04
C TRP A 139 0.67 -4.96 16.67
N LEU A 140 1.50 -4.92 15.62
CA LEU A 140 1.00 -4.93 14.24
C LEU A 140 0.35 -6.27 13.87
N GLN A 141 0.90 -7.39 14.34
CA GLN A 141 0.27 -8.71 14.20
C GLN A 141 -1.10 -8.77 14.91
N ASN A 142 -1.18 -8.29 16.13
CA ASN A 142 -2.44 -8.20 16.89
C ASN A 142 -3.45 -7.28 16.20
N ALA A 143 -2.99 -6.22 15.54
CA ALA A 143 -3.83 -5.37 14.71
C ALA A 143 -4.37 -6.07 13.47
N GLY A 144 -3.80 -7.23 13.09
CA GLY A 144 -4.21 -8.07 11.97
C GLY A 144 -3.32 -7.98 10.74
N CYS A 145 -2.14 -7.33 10.83
CA CYS A 145 -1.16 -7.32 9.73
C CYS A 145 -0.52 -8.69 9.58
N LYS A 146 -0.59 -9.24 8.36
CA LYS A 146 0.01 -10.55 8.02
C LYS A 146 1.46 -10.41 7.56
N THR A 147 1.78 -9.30 6.90
CA THR A 147 3.11 -8.98 6.40
C THR A 147 3.67 -7.82 7.18
N ILE A 148 4.90 -7.94 7.68
CA ILE A 148 5.56 -6.91 8.47
C ILE A 148 6.93 -6.62 7.88
N PHE A 149 7.19 -5.33 7.67
CA PHE A 149 8.47 -4.81 7.22
C PHE A 149 9.17 -4.08 8.36
N TYR A 150 10.49 -4.16 8.37
CA TYR A 150 11.35 -3.47 9.33
C TYR A 150 12.18 -2.45 8.57
N VAL A 151 12.12 -1.19 8.98
CA VAL A 151 12.76 -0.13 8.21
C VAL A 151 13.55 0.84 9.07
N ASN A 152 14.71 1.21 8.55
CA ASN A 152 15.40 2.43 8.91
C ASN A 152 15.28 3.44 7.77
N SER A 153 14.34 4.36 7.89
CA SER A 153 14.06 5.34 6.83
C SER A 153 15.20 6.34 6.62
N LYS A 154 16.18 6.42 7.51
CA LYS A 154 17.34 7.32 7.37
C LYS A 154 18.44 6.69 6.53
N THR A 155 18.66 5.39 6.68
CA THR A 155 19.68 4.64 5.92
C THR A 155 19.13 4.03 4.64
N GLY A 156 17.81 3.91 4.52
CA GLY A 156 17.13 3.21 3.41
C GLY A 156 16.96 1.71 3.66
N GLU A 157 17.44 1.17 4.79
CA GLU A 157 17.30 -0.25 5.11
C GLU A 157 15.84 -0.68 5.16
N GLY A 158 15.48 -1.76 4.45
CA GLY A 158 14.13 -2.32 4.35
C GLY A 158 13.15 -1.51 3.49
N VAL A 159 13.57 -0.34 2.95
CA VAL A 159 12.71 0.48 2.11
C VAL A 159 12.48 -0.16 0.74
N SER A 160 13.53 -0.79 0.18
CA SER A 160 13.45 -1.56 -1.07
C SER A 160 12.45 -2.71 -1.01
N ASP A 161 12.34 -3.37 0.14
CA ASP A 161 11.41 -4.50 0.31
C ASP A 161 9.95 -4.05 0.25
N ILE A 162 9.67 -2.85 0.77
CA ILE A 162 8.33 -2.25 0.64
C ILE A 162 8.05 -1.90 -0.83
N LEU A 163 9.02 -1.32 -1.55
CA LEU A 163 8.86 -1.00 -2.97
C LEU A 163 8.62 -2.24 -3.81
N GLU A 164 9.33 -3.33 -3.53
CA GLU A 164 9.12 -4.61 -4.21
C GLU A 164 7.71 -5.19 -3.93
N TYR A 165 7.24 -5.08 -2.69
CA TYR A 165 5.87 -5.49 -2.34
C TYR A 165 4.80 -4.66 -3.08
N LEU A 166 5.09 -3.39 -3.32
CA LEU A 166 4.17 -2.49 -4.03
C LEU A 166 4.20 -2.65 -5.55
N ARG A 167 5.14 -3.42 -6.09
CA ARG A 167 5.22 -3.70 -7.52
C ARG A 167 3.98 -4.44 -8.01
N GLU A 168 3.45 -4.05 -9.16
CA GLU A 168 2.35 -4.80 -9.78
C GLU A 168 2.87 -6.11 -10.39
N PRO A 169 2.13 -7.22 -10.28
CA PRO A 169 2.53 -8.50 -10.85
C PRO A 169 2.71 -8.41 -12.37
N GLY A 170 3.86 -8.88 -12.87
CA GLY A 170 4.16 -8.93 -14.30
C GLY A 170 4.91 -7.70 -14.85
N GLU A 171 5.12 -6.68 -14.03
CA GLU A 171 5.96 -5.55 -14.39
C GLU A 171 7.45 -5.88 -14.21
N VAL A 172 8.21 -5.68 -15.27
CA VAL A 172 9.68 -5.78 -15.24
C VAL A 172 10.22 -4.43 -14.81
N MET A 173 11.01 -4.42 -13.75
CA MET A 173 11.59 -3.19 -13.28
C MET A 173 12.74 -2.77 -14.21
N PRO A 174 12.88 -1.48 -14.56
CA PRO A 174 13.89 -1.02 -15.53
C PRO A 174 15.34 -1.35 -15.19
N TRP A 175 15.67 -1.69 -13.93
CA TRP A 175 17.00 -2.18 -13.56
C TRP A 175 17.23 -3.66 -13.90
N GLU A 176 16.17 -4.43 -14.16
CA GLU A 176 16.24 -5.84 -14.57
C GLU A 176 16.53 -5.95 -16.09
N GLU A 177 16.25 -4.91 -16.87
CA GLU A 177 16.53 -4.86 -18.32
C GLU A 177 17.96 -4.51 -18.68
N GLY A 178 18.77 -4.04 -17.71
CA GLY A 178 20.16 -3.58 -17.92
C GLY A 178 21.26 -4.63 -17.70
N GLY A 179 20.92 -5.89 -17.56
CA GLY A 179 21.84 -7.00 -17.35
C GLY A 179 22.17 -7.77 -18.64
N ASN A 180 22.88 -7.12 -19.59
CA ASN A 180 23.61 -7.80 -20.67
C ASN A 180 24.92 -7.06 -20.93
#